data_ba0e48b60660ca64550176fce2300ee6
#
_entry.id   ba0e48b60660ca64550176fce2300ee6
#
_cell.length_a   1.000
_cell.length_b   1.000
_cell.length_c   1.000
_cell.angle_alpha   90.00
_cell.angle_beta   90.00
_cell.angle_gamma   90.00
#
_symmetry.space_group_name_H-M   'P 1'
#
loop_
_entity.id
_entity.type
_entity.pdbx_description
1 polymer ?
#
loop_
_entity_poly.entity_id
_entity_poly.type
_entity_poly.pdbx_seq_one_letter_code
_entity_poly.pdbx_strand_id
1 'polypeptide(L)'
;MHSSLPVSVPVDLRFITGINASEGMISVPYRLNDEKSVPVPDSMFYEFLPTDADDDFSKIVTIDQLETGKEYEVIVTNLSGFYRYRMRDAVKIAGKYKNLPILEFIGRIDQTVSIMGEKTTEVALRTAAEDTAKQLGFDMIDFTVYPDVEHVPPRYTYFMEIESLPEGMKAKEIRFFLERNLAKANPSMGDKVAKGICAPTKLNILEPETYSLYRDLMIMKGIAPAQLKPVHIIRNELQRKFFFSQTEYGVELVK
;
A
#
# COMPACT_ATOMS: atom_id res chain seq x y z
N MET A 1 11.59 -17.51 50.49
CA MET A 1 11.76 -16.53 49.35
C MET A 1 12.46 -17.26 48.21
N HIS A 2 11.72 -17.78 47.26
CA HIS A 2 12.28 -18.32 46.04
C HIS A 2 12.01 -17.32 44.93
N SER A 3 13.03 -16.58 44.56
CA SER A 3 13.02 -15.75 43.38
C SER A 3 13.29 -16.64 42.16
N SER A 4 12.25 -17.04 41.46
CA SER A 4 12.38 -17.63 40.12
C SER A 4 12.71 -16.51 39.13
N LEU A 5 13.94 -16.47 38.67
CA LEU A 5 14.34 -15.66 37.53
C LEU A 5 13.57 -16.18 36.28
N PRO A 6 12.99 -15.30 35.48
CA PRO A 6 12.42 -15.73 34.22
C PRO A 6 13.55 -16.20 33.30
N VAL A 7 13.55 -17.49 32.97
CA VAL A 7 14.41 -18.03 31.93
C VAL A 7 13.90 -17.46 30.61
N SER A 8 14.57 -16.43 30.10
CA SER A 8 14.39 -15.98 28.73
C SER A 8 14.97 -17.03 27.79
N VAL A 9 14.15 -17.88 27.26
CA VAL A 9 14.53 -18.75 26.15
C VAL A 9 14.70 -17.83 24.93
N PRO A 10 15.89 -17.77 24.31
CA PRO A 10 16.02 -17.04 23.05
C PRO A 10 15.17 -17.74 21.99
N VAL A 11 14.05 -17.15 21.62
CA VAL A 11 13.22 -17.63 20.53
C VAL A 11 13.89 -17.18 19.24
N ASP A 12 14.60 -18.11 18.59
CA ASP A 12 15.07 -17.92 17.21
C ASP A 12 13.84 -18.00 16.28
N LEU A 13 13.17 -16.84 16.12
CA LEU A 13 12.00 -16.74 15.26
C LEU A 13 12.44 -16.84 13.79
N ARG A 14 12.20 -18.00 13.20
CA ARG A 14 12.37 -18.23 11.76
C ARG A 14 11.04 -17.97 11.07
N PHE A 15 11.01 -17.00 10.15
CA PHE A 15 9.83 -16.77 9.36
C PHE A 15 9.96 -17.46 7.99
N ILE A 16 8.83 -17.89 7.48
CA ILE A 16 8.66 -18.52 6.19
C ILE A 16 7.60 -17.71 5.46
N THR A 17 7.95 -17.10 4.36
CA THR A 17 7.02 -16.30 3.56
C THR A 17 6.80 -16.93 2.20
N GLY A 18 5.53 -17.09 1.84
CA GLY A 18 5.08 -17.44 0.50
C GLY A 18 3.86 -16.59 0.18
N ILE A 19 3.47 -16.53 -1.08
CA ILE A 19 2.26 -15.82 -1.49
C ILE A 19 1.10 -16.81 -1.37
N ASN A 20 0.23 -16.58 -0.38
CA ASN A 20 -1.01 -17.31 -0.18
C ASN A 20 -2.19 -16.38 -0.38
N ALA A 21 -3.19 -16.83 -1.11
CA ALA A 21 -4.42 -16.09 -1.40
C ALA A 21 -5.64 -16.99 -1.20
N SER A 22 -6.84 -16.42 -1.21
CA SER A 22 -8.09 -17.20 -1.19
C SER A 22 -8.21 -18.12 -2.40
N GLU A 23 -7.57 -17.75 -3.50
CA GLU A 23 -7.52 -18.48 -4.76
C GLU A 23 -6.63 -19.74 -4.67
N GLY A 24 -5.71 -19.79 -3.70
CA GLY A 24 -4.84 -20.93 -3.44
C GLY A 24 -3.41 -20.53 -3.07
N MET A 25 -2.56 -21.55 -2.96
CA MET A 25 -1.13 -21.38 -2.69
C MET A 25 -0.41 -20.97 -3.98
N ILE A 26 -0.03 -19.71 -4.08
CA ILE A 26 0.61 -19.13 -5.27
C ILE A 26 2.11 -19.47 -5.29
N SER A 27 2.78 -19.37 -4.14
CA SER A 27 4.20 -19.62 -4.06
C SER A 27 4.61 -20.14 -2.69
N VAL A 28 5.74 -20.82 -2.63
CA VAL A 28 6.37 -21.31 -1.41
C VAL A 28 7.70 -20.60 -1.16
N PRO A 29 8.15 -20.51 0.10
CA PRO A 29 9.40 -19.83 0.42
C PRO A 29 10.58 -20.40 -0.38
N TYR A 30 11.41 -19.52 -0.91
CA TYR A 30 12.63 -19.89 -1.59
C TYR A 30 13.73 -20.30 -0.59
N ARG A 31 13.82 -19.57 0.54
CA ARG A 31 14.76 -19.81 1.64
C ARG A 31 14.15 -19.38 2.97
N LEU A 32 14.71 -19.90 4.06
CA LEU A 32 14.37 -19.44 5.42
C LEU A 32 14.85 -18.00 5.62
N ASN A 33 14.05 -17.19 6.25
CA ASN A 33 14.32 -15.77 6.53
C ASN A 33 14.58 -14.93 5.26
N ASP A 34 13.99 -15.33 4.14
CA ASP A 34 14.00 -14.58 2.88
C ASP A 34 12.54 -14.30 2.48
N GLU A 35 12.24 -13.09 2.07
CA GLU A 35 10.90 -12.67 1.61
C GLU A 35 10.57 -13.17 0.20
N LYS A 36 11.53 -13.84 -0.45
CA LYS A 36 11.36 -14.36 -1.81
C LYS A 36 10.79 -15.77 -1.79
N SER A 37 10.05 -16.07 -2.84
CA SER A 37 9.33 -17.32 -3.00
C SER A 37 9.44 -17.86 -4.43
N VAL A 38 9.07 -19.11 -4.63
CA VAL A 38 8.96 -19.73 -5.96
C VAL A 38 7.53 -20.20 -6.18
N PRO A 39 6.99 -20.07 -7.40
CA PRO A 39 5.62 -20.53 -7.69
C PRO A 39 5.51 -22.04 -7.52
N VAL A 40 4.27 -22.50 -7.25
CA VAL A 40 3.94 -23.92 -7.14
C VAL A 40 3.23 -24.35 -8.44
N PRO A 41 3.96 -24.83 -9.47
CA PRO A 41 3.39 -25.06 -10.80
C PRO A 41 2.33 -26.16 -10.83
N ASP A 42 2.35 -27.08 -9.85
CA ASP A 42 1.35 -28.16 -9.74
C ASP A 42 0.02 -27.68 -9.12
N SER A 43 -0.02 -26.48 -8.52
CA SER A 43 -1.23 -25.95 -7.88
C SER A 43 -2.14 -25.25 -8.85
N MET A 44 -1.60 -24.56 -9.85
CA MET A 44 -2.34 -23.77 -10.81
C MET A 44 -1.49 -23.43 -12.05
N PHE A 45 -2.16 -22.98 -13.09
CA PHE A 45 -1.51 -22.41 -14.27
C PHE A 45 -1.30 -20.91 -14.08
N TYR A 46 -0.09 -20.43 -14.35
CA TYR A 46 0.31 -19.04 -14.17
C TYR A 46 0.51 -18.34 -15.49
N GLU A 47 -0.07 -17.14 -15.58
CA GLU A 47 0.20 -16.15 -16.60
C GLU A 47 0.63 -14.85 -15.92
N PHE A 48 1.35 -14.00 -16.62
CA PHE A 48 1.93 -12.78 -16.07
C PHE A 48 1.73 -11.62 -17.03
N LEU A 49 1.15 -10.52 -16.54
CA LEU A 49 0.99 -9.28 -17.31
C LEU A 49 2.02 -8.28 -16.82
N PRO A 50 2.91 -7.74 -17.69
CA PRO A 50 3.82 -6.68 -17.28
C PRO A 50 3.06 -5.50 -16.65
N THR A 51 3.55 -4.97 -15.52
CA THR A 51 2.85 -3.88 -14.81
C THR A 51 2.83 -2.55 -15.57
N ASP A 52 3.61 -2.41 -16.62
CA ASP A 52 3.67 -1.27 -17.54
C ASP A 52 2.86 -1.50 -18.83
N ALA A 53 2.09 -2.58 -18.90
CA ALA A 53 1.33 -2.96 -20.10
C ALA A 53 0.01 -2.20 -20.27
N ASP A 54 -0.41 -1.35 -19.32
CA ASP A 54 -1.66 -0.57 -19.36
C ASP A 54 -2.91 -1.41 -19.76
N ASP A 55 -3.03 -2.62 -19.16
CA ASP A 55 -4.09 -3.60 -19.47
C ASP A 55 -4.08 -4.16 -20.90
N ASP A 56 -2.98 -4.04 -21.62
CA ASP A 56 -2.81 -4.71 -22.92
C ASP A 56 -2.57 -6.21 -22.74
N PHE A 57 -3.64 -6.99 -22.80
CA PHE A 57 -3.62 -8.46 -22.61
C PHE A 57 -2.83 -9.21 -23.69
N SER A 58 -2.48 -8.58 -24.80
CA SER A 58 -1.61 -9.21 -25.82
C SER A 58 -0.17 -9.39 -25.32
N LYS A 59 0.22 -8.67 -24.24
CA LYS A 59 1.53 -8.75 -23.60
C LYS A 59 1.61 -9.78 -22.47
N ILE A 60 0.55 -10.57 -22.25
CA ILE A 60 0.60 -11.65 -21.26
C ILE A 60 1.63 -12.68 -21.69
N VAL A 61 2.47 -13.07 -20.72
CA VAL A 61 3.55 -14.05 -20.89
C VAL A 61 3.36 -15.22 -19.94
N THR A 62 3.99 -16.35 -20.26
CA THR A 62 4.05 -17.54 -19.40
C THR A 62 5.31 -17.54 -18.54
N ILE A 63 5.39 -18.49 -17.61
CA ILE A 63 6.44 -18.56 -16.57
C ILE A 63 7.86 -18.66 -17.16
N ASP A 64 8.01 -19.28 -18.32
CA ASP A 64 9.27 -19.44 -19.03
C ASP A 64 9.77 -18.17 -19.73
N GLN A 65 8.85 -17.24 -20.02
CA GLN A 65 9.12 -15.97 -20.72
C GLN A 65 9.44 -14.81 -19.77
N LEU A 66 9.41 -15.03 -18.45
CA LEU A 66 9.67 -14.00 -17.46
C LEU A 66 11.12 -13.52 -17.48
N GLU A 67 11.29 -12.22 -17.40
CA GLU A 67 12.58 -11.53 -17.41
C GLU A 67 12.96 -11.05 -16.00
N THR A 68 14.19 -11.38 -15.57
CA THR A 68 14.73 -10.93 -14.28
C THR A 68 14.78 -9.39 -14.21
N GLY A 69 14.34 -8.85 -13.09
CA GLY A 69 14.29 -7.41 -12.82
C GLY A 69 12.98 -6.74 -13.21
N LYS A 70 12.14 -7.38 -14.03
CA LYS A 70 10.82 -6.85 -14.43
C LYS A 70 9.74 -7.19 -13.40
N GLU A 71 8.67 -6.40 -13.44
CA GLU A 71 7.50 -6.50 -12.57
C GLU A 71 6.28 -6.96 -13.36
N TYR A 72 5.51 -7.86 -12.76
CA TYR A 72 4.34 -8.47 -13.41
C TYR A 72 3.17 -8.61 -12.45
N GLU A 73 1.96 -8.43 -12.96
CA GLU A 73 0.74 -8.88 -12.30
C GLU A 73 0.59 -10.39 -12.47
N VAL A 74 0.23 -11.08 -11.39
CA VAL A 74 -0.02 -12.52 -11.42
C VAL A 74 -1.46 -12.79 -11.86
N ILE A 75 -1.62 -13.67 -12.85
CA ILE A 75 -2.90 -14.15 -13.37
C ILE A 75 -2.91 -15.66 -13.17
N VAL A 76 -3.98 -16.21 -12.62
CA VAL A 76 -4.05 -17.64 -12.30
C VAL A 76 -5.27 -18.32 -12.92
N THR A 77 -5.06 -19.58 -13.29
CA THR A 77 -6.13 -20.53 -13.64
C THR A 77 -5.98 -21.75 -12.76
N ASN A 78 -7.03 -22.17 -12.06
CA ASN A 78 -6.99 -23.30 -11.15
C ASN A 78 -8.24 -24.21 -11.26
N LEU A 79 -8.18 -25.37 -10.60
CA LEU A 79 -9.27 -26.35 -10.60
C LEU A 79 -10.49 -25.92 -9.77
N SER A 80 -10.38 -24.90 -8.95
CA SER A 80 -11.49 -24.34 -8.16
C SER A 80 -12.42 -23.45 -8.96
N GLY A 81 -12.15 -23.24 -10.26
CA GLY A 81 -13.01 -22.50 -11.17
C GLY A 81 -12.52 -21.09 -11.53
N PHE A 82 -11.39 -20.66 -11.01
CA PHE A 82 -10.76 -19.44 -11.50
C PHE A 82 -10.15 -19.70 -12.89
N TYR A 83 -10.55 -18.90 -13.86
CA TYR A 83 -10.04 -18.97 -15.23
C TYR A 83 -9.48 -17.62 -15.63
N ARG A 84 -8.15 -17.55 -15.87
CA ARG A 84 -7.40 -16.33 -16.18
C ARG A 84 -7.75 -15.18 -15.22
N TYR A 85 -7.84 -15.53 -13.94
CA TYR A 85 -8.24 -14.60 -12.90
C TYR A 85 -7.07 -13.67 -12.54
N ARG A 86 -7.31 -12.37 -12.70
CA ARG A 86 -6.35 -11.33 -12.33
C ARG A 86 -6.35 -11.15 -10.82
N MET A 87 -5.26 -11.52 -10.19
CA MET A 87 -5.12 -11.39 -8.74
C MET A 87 -4.90 -9.94 -8.30
N ARG A 88 -4.45 -9.08 -9.21
CA ARG A 88 -4.01 -7.71 -8.94
C ARG A 88 -2.81 -7.65 -7.99
N ASP A 89 -2.15 -8.76 -7.78
CA ASP A 89 -0.92 -8.86 -7.02
C ASP A 89 0.28 -8.73 -7.97
N ALA A 90 1.19 -7.81 -7.64
CA ALA A 90 2.41 -7.57 -8.40
C ALA A 90 3.60 -8.27 -7.76
N VAL A 91 4.39 -8.90 -8.60
CA VAL A 91 5.64 -9.55 -8.24
C VAL A 91 6.78 -9.04 -9.11
N LYS A 92 7.98 -8.90 -8.52
CA LYS A 92 9.22 -8.68 -9.25
C LYS A 92 9.95 -9.99 -9.43
N ILE A 93 10.54 -10.20 -10.60
CA ILE A 93 11.36 -11.37 -10.84
C ILE A 93 12.78 -11.11 -10.33
N ALA A 94 13.10 -11.68 -9.17
CA ALA A 94 14.40 -11.50 -8.52
C ALA A 94 15.52 -12.38 -9.10
N GLY A 95 15.16 -13.39 -9.91
CA GLY A 95 16.09 -14.34 -10.52
C GLY A 95 15.41 -15.65 -10.89
N LYS A 96 16.20 -16.71 -10.99
CA LYS A 96 15.69 -18.07 -11.29
C LYS A 96 16.25 -19.08 -10.30
N TYR A 97 15.41 -20.01 -9.89
CA TYR A 97 15.78 -21.23 -9.17
C TYR A 97 15.47 -22.43 -10.06
N LYS A 98 16.50 -23.07 -10.59
CA LYS A 98 16.35 -24.03 -11.68
C LYS A 98 15.58 -23.38 -12.85
N ASN A 99 14.41 -23.93 -13.21
CA ASN A 99 13.56 -23.42 -14.28
C ASN A 99 12.42 -22.52 -13.77
N LEU A 100 12.32 -22.29 -12.45
CA LEU A 100 11.27 -21.46 -11.85
C LEU A 100 11.78 -20.05 -11.57
N PRO A 101 10.94 -19.01 -11.74
CA PRO A 101 11.29 -17.66 -11.34
C PRO A 101 11.31 -17.56 -9.81
N ILE A 102 12.19 -16.73 -9.29
CA ILE A 102 12.15 -16.28 -7.90
C ILE A 102 11.30 -15.02 -7.86
N LEU A 103 10.20 -15.08 -7.13
CA LEU A 103 9.23 -14.01 -6.97
C LEU A 103 9.53 -13.19 -5.71
N GLU A 104 9.56 -11.90 -5.85
CA GLU A 104 9.55 -10.92 -4.76
C GLU A 104 8.20 -10.20 -4.80
N PHE A 105 7.40 -10.30 -3.73
CA PHE A 105 6.10 -9.67 -3.67
C PHE A 105 6.25 -8.15 -3.51
N ILE A 106 5.65 -7.38 -4.41
CA ILE A 106 5.72 -5.92 -4.38
C ILE A 106 4.49 -5.33 -3.66
N GLY A 107 3.33 -5.94 -3.87
CA GLY A 107 2.06 -5.47 -3.33
C GLY A 107 0.92 -5.61 -4.33
N ARG A 108 -0.24 -5.08 -3.97
CA ARG A 108 -1.40 -5.05 -4.86
C ARG A 108 -1.35 -3.86 -5.81
N ILE A 109 -1.61 -4.09 -7.08
CA ILE A 109 -1.70 -3.02 -8.09
C ILE A 109 -2.79 -2.02 -7.68
N ASP A 110 -3.91 -2.51 -7.16
CA ASP A 110 -5.00 -1.66 -6.66
C ASP A 110 -4.64 -0.87 -5.39
N GLN A 111 -3.53 -1.19 -4.73
CA GLN A 111 -2.99 -0.46 -3.58
C GLN A 111 -1.86 0.51 -3.98
N THR A 112 -1.66 0.70 -5.27
CA THR A 112 -0.70 1.67 -5.81
C THR A 112 -1.46 2.82 -6.44
N VAL A 113 -0.98 4.02 -6.23
CA VAL A 113 -1.46 5.22 -6.92
C VAL A 113 -0.31 5.89 -7.67
N SER A 114 -0.64 6.53 -8.76
CA SER A 114 0.30 7.33 -9.53
C SER A 114 -0.40 8.57 -10.05
N ILE A 115 0.19 9.74 -9.85
CA ILE A 115 -0.34 11.01 -10.35
C ILE A 115 0.49 11.53 -11.54
N MET A 116 1.77 11.15 -11.60
CA MET A 116 2.70 11.54 -12.68
C MET A 116 3.71 10.42 -12.99
N GLY A 117 3.31 9.14 -12.86
CA GLY A 117 4.14 7.97 -13.17
C GLY A 117 5.12 7.54 -12.06
N GLU A 118 4.98 8.05 -10.82
CA GLU A 118 5.88 7.74 -9.70
C GLU A 118 5.58 6.42 -8.99
N LYS A 119 4.43 5.81 -9.22
CA LYS A 119 3.99 4.55 -8.57
C LYS A 119 4.21 4.55 -7.05
N THR A 120 3.30 5.20 -6.32
CA THR A 120 3.34 5.24 -4.85
C THR A 120 2.48 4.13 -4.28
N THR A 121 3.07 3.21 -3.51
CA THR A 121 2.34 2.11 -2.86
C THR A 121 1.61 2.60 -1.61
N GLU A 122 0.53 1.92 -1.22
CA GLU A 122 -0.15 2.17 0.05
C GLU A 122 0.81 2.04 1.24
N VAL A 123 1.76 1.10 1.16
CA VAL A 123 2.80 0.93 2.20
C VAL A 123 3.66 2.19 2.32
N ALA A 124 4.08 2.80 1.22
CA ALA A 124 4.86 4.04 1.25
C ALA A 124 4.05 5.21 1.84
N LEU A 125 2.76 5.31 1.48
CA LEU A 125 1.85 6.32 2.04
C LEU A 125 1.66 6.13 3.54
N ARG A 126 1.47 4.89 3.99
CA ARG A 126 1.32 4.50 5.40
C ARG A 126 2.58 4.80 6.19
N THR A 127 3.74 4.34 5.72
CA THR A 127 5.04 4.58 6.36
C THR A 127 5.29 6.08 6.54
N ALA A 128 4.96 6.89 5.53
CA ALA A 128 5.10 8.35 5.64
C ALA A 128 4.22 8.93 6.75
N ALA A 129 2.97 8.47 6.88
CA ALA A 129 2.04 8.93 7.90
C ALA A 129 2.48 8.48 9.32
N GLU A 130 2.78 7.19 9.49
CA GLU A 130 3.21 6.60 10.77
C GLU A 130 4.53 7.17 11.27
N ASP A 131 5.54 7.32 10.39
CA ASP A 131 6.82 7.95 10.74
C ASP A 131 6.62 9.41 11.16
N THR A 132 5.67 10.11 10.54
CA THR A 132 5.35 11.50 10.91
C THR A 132 4.73 11.56 12.30
N ALA A 133 3.74 10.74 12.58
CA ALA A 133 3.10 10.64 13.88
C ALA A 133 4.12 10.31 14.98
N LYS A 134 4.96 9.31 14.74
CA LYS A 134 6.03 8.89 15.66
C LYS A 134 7.07 9.98 15.91
N GLN A 135 7.52 10.69 14.88
CA GLN A 135 8.53 11.75 15.01
C GLN A 135 8.02 12.97 15.76
N LEU A 136 6.74 13.27 15.61
CA LEU A 136 6.09 14.42 16.24
C LEU A 136 5.38 14.07 17.56
N GLY A 137 5.25 12.79 17.90
CA GLY A 137 4.70 12.32 19.18
C GLY A 137 3.18 12.54 19.30
N PHE A 138 2.43 12.34 18.21
CA PHE A 138 0.96 12.37 18.26
C PHE A 138 0.37 11.01 17.91
N ASP A 139 -0.85 10.77 18.39
CA ASP A 139 -1.61 9.55 18.11
C ASP A 139 -2.51 9.76 16.90
N MET A 140 -2.20 9.05 15.82
CA MET A 140 -3.01 9.03 14.60
C MET A 140 -3.97 7.84 14.66
N ILE A 141 -5.27 8.11 14.48
CA ILE A 141 -6.29 7.07 14.40
C ILE A 141 -6.18 6.33 13.07
N ASP A 142 -6.21 7.06 11.96
CA ASP A 142 -6.03 6.52 10.62
C ASP A 142 -5.76 7.63 9.60
N PHE A 143 -5.46 7.24 8.36
CA PHE A 143 -5.23 8.17 7.26
C PHE A 143 -5.86 7.68 5.96
N THR A 144 -6.15 8.61 5.07
CA THR A 144 -6.62 8.34 3.70
C THR A 144 -5.94 9.33 2.75
N VAL A 145 -5.62 8.88 1.54
CA VAL A 145 -4.97 9.72 0.53
C VAL A 145 -5.82 9.83 -0.73
N TYR A 146 -5.98 11.04 -1.22
CA TYR A 146 -6.59 11.35 -2.51
C TYR A 146 -5.51 11.75 -3.52
N PRO A 147 -5.41 11.05 -4.66
CA PRO A 147 -4.56 11.47 -5.77
C PRO A 147 -5.23 12.65 -6.49
N ASP A 148 -4.88 13.87 -6.10
CA ASP A 148 -5.47 15.11 -6.60
C ASP A 148 -4.84 15.47 -7.95
N VAL A 149 -5.30 14.83 -9.01
CA VAL A 149 -4.87 15.05 -10.39
C VAL A 149 -5.53 16.28 -11.03
N GLU A 150 -6.59 16.83 -10.42
CA GLU A 150 -7.27 18.05 -10.87
C GLU A 150 -6.49 19.31 -10.47
N HIS A 151 -5.66 19.21 -9.43
CA HIS A 151 -4.76 20.31 -9.04
C HIS A 151 -3.59 20.45 -10.02
N VAL A 152 -3.14 21.66 -10.26
CA VAL A 152 -2.00 21.94 -11.18
C VAL A 152 -0.89 22.69 -10.44
N PRO A 153 0.31 22.07 -10.27
CA PRO A 153 0.68 20.68 -10.57
C PRO A 153 -0.06 19.67 -9.69
N PRO A 154 -0.25 18.40 -10.13
CA PRO A 154 -0.96 17.39 -9.35
C PRO A 154 -0.24 17.06 -8.04
N ARG A 155 -0.97 16.59 -7.05
CA ARG A 155 -0.46 16.33 -5.69
C ARG A 155 -1.18 15.19 -5.00
N TYR A 156 -0.62 14.71 -3.89
CA TYR A 156 -1.34 13.90 -2.92
C TYR A 156 -1.99 14.79 -1.86
N THR A 157 -3.26 14.52 -1.57
CA THR A 157 -3.98 15.14 -0.45
C THR A 157 -4.21 14.08 0.62
N TYR A 158 -3.58 14.25 1.77
CA TYR A 158 -3.79 13.39 2.94
C TYR A 158 -4.96 13.90 3.76
N PHE A 159 -5.73 12.97 4.28
CA PHE A 159 -6.76 13.14 5.30
C PHE A 159 -6.32 12.33 6.51
N MET A 160 -6.17 12.95 7.67
CA MET A 160 -5.73 12.30 8.89
C MET A 160 -6.71 12.57 10.02
N GLU A 161 -7.16 11.52 10.68
CA GLU A 161 -7.84 11.63 11.97
C GLU A 161 -6.81 11.46 13.06
N ILE A 162 -6.71 12.45 13.93
CA ILE A 162 -5.72 12.55 14.99
C ILE A 162 -6.47 12.60 16.31
N GLU A 163 -6.15 11.70 17.25
CA GLU A 163 -6.81 11.63 18.55
C GLU A 163 -6.49 12.85 19.40
N SER A 164 -5.21 13.25 19.43
CA SER A 164 -4.77 14.44 20.14
C SER A 164 -3.51 15.02 19.51
N LEU A 165 -3.44 16.34 19.41
CA LEU A 165 -2.23 17.05 19.00
C LEU A 165 -1.49 17.53 20.23
N PRO A 166 -0.15 17.38 20.30
CA PRO A 166 0.66 17.99 21.34
C PRO A 166 0.45 19.51 21.40
N GLU A 167 0.47 20.06 22.62
CA GLU A 167 0.25 21.49 22.84
C GLU A 167 1.23 22.34 22.00
N GLY A 168 0.70 23.31 21.27
CA GLY A 168 1.47 24.22 20.42
C GLY A 168 1.84 23.67 19.04
N MET A 169 1.57 22.39 18.73
CA MET A 169 1.84 21.81 17.41
C MET A 169 0.90 22.39 16.35
N LYS A 170 1.48 22.75 15.20
CA LYS A 170 0.72 23.29 14.08
C LYS A 170 0.62 22.27 12.95
N ALA A 171 -0.52 22.20 12.29
CA ALA A 171 -0.72 21.32 11.13
C ALA A 171 0.31 21.53 10.01
N LYS A 172 0.92 22.72 9.90
CA LYS A 172 2.03 23.00 8.97
C LYS A 172 3.28 22.16 9.28
N GLU A 173 3.56 21.88 10.55
CA GLU A 173 4.69 21.04 10.97
C GLU A 173 4.43 19.59 10.58
N ILE A 174 3.22 19.09 10.86
CA ILE A 174 2.82 17.72 10.45
C ILE A 174 2.98 17.56 8.94
N ARG A 175 2.46 18.51 8.16
CA ARG A 175 2.57 18.47 6.71
C ARG A 175 4.02 18.51 6.23
N PHE A 176 4.90 19.29 6.85
CA PHE A 176 6.32 19.36 6.50
C PHE A 176 7.02 18.01 6.72
N PHE A 177 6.80 17.38 7.86
CA PHE A 177 7.37 16.06 8.16
C PHE A 177 6.77 14.98 7.26
N LEU A 178 5.47 15.04 6.98
CA LEU A 178 4.78 14.12 6.08
C LEU A 178 5.39 14.14 4.67
N GLU A 179 5.60 15.33 4.11
CA GLU A 179 6.25 15.51 2.80
C GLU A 179 7.65 14.88 2.79
N ARG A 180 8.44 15.16 3.82
CA ARG A 180 9.80 14.64 3.94
C ARG A 180 9.81 13.11 4.08
N ASN A 181 8.91 12.54 4.87
CA ASN A 181 8.82 11.11 5.06
C ASN A 181 8.27 10.41 3.82
N LEU A 182 7.34 11.04 3.09
CA LEU A 182 6.88 10.52 1.79
C LEU A 182 8.01 10.51 0.75
N ALA A 183 8.80 11.56 0.68
CA ALA A 183 9.98 11.61 -0.21
C ALA A 183 11.02 10.53 0.14
N LYS A 184 11.15 10.17 1.42
CA LYS A 184 12.00 9.06 1.87
C LYS A 184 11.43 7.70 1.50
N ALA A 185 10.12 7.49 1.70
CA ALA A 185 9.43 6.24 1.40
C ALA A 185 9.26 6.02 -0.11
N ASN A 186 9.12 7.10 -0.89
CA ASN A 186 9.08 7.08 -2.35
C ASN A 186 9.99 8.18 -2.93
N PRO A 187 11.27 7.89 -3.18
CA PRO A 187 12.22 8.86 -3.74
C PRO A 187 11.79 9.45 -5.09
N SER A 188 11.06 8.67 -5.91
CA SER A 188 10.54 9.16 -7.20
C SER A 188 9.53 10.30 -7.01
N MET A 189 8.66 10.20 -5.99
CA MET A 189 7.74 11.28 -5.64
C MET A 189 8.50 12.52 -5.13
N GLY A 190 9.48 12.32 -4.23
CA GLY A 190 10.33 13.40 -3.73
C GLY A 190 11.05 14.18 -4.85
N ASP A 191 11.60 13.47 -5.82
CA ASP A 191 12.27 14.07 -7.01
C ASP A 191 11.27 14.88 -7.86
N LYS A 192 10.04 14.39 -8.06
CA LYS A 192 9.01 15.11 -8.81
C LYS A 192 8.55 16.39 -8.13
N VAL A 193 8.43 16.37 -6.80
CA VAL A 193 8.11 17.59 -6.03
C VAL A 193 9.27 18.57 -6.09
N ALA A 194 10.51 18.12 -5.94
CA ALA A 194 11.69 18.97 -6.03
C ALA A 194 11.83 19.66 -7.40
N LYS A 195 11.43 18.97 -8.48
CA LYS A 195 11.43 19.51 -9.87
C LYS A 195 10.18 20.33 -10.22
N GLY A 196 9.21 20.45 -9.31
CA GLY A 196 7.95 21.17 -9.56
C GLY A 196 6.99 20.45 -10.51
N ILE A 197 7.23 19.17 -10.81
CA ILE A 197 6.34 18.31 -11.63
C ILE A 197 5.08 17.97 -10.84
N CYS A 198 5.25 17.70 -9.52
CA CYS A 198 4.17 17.57 -8.58
C CYS A 198 4.19 18.71 -7.57
N ALA A 199 3.03 19.14 -7.11
CA ALA A 199 2.95 20.05 -5.97
C ALA A 199 3.23 19.29 -4.65
N PRO A 200 3.72 19.99 -3.61
CA PRO A 200 3.82 19.41 -2.28
C PRO A 200 2.48 18.88 -1.77
N THR A 201 2.53 17.86 -0.91
CA THR A 201 1.32 17.27 -0.32
C THR A 201 0.44 18.32 0.37
N LYS A 202 -0.87 18.12 0.28
CA LYS A 202 -1.86 18.80 1.12
C LYS A 202 -2.20 17.92 2.31
N LEU A 203 -2.40 18.51 3.47
CA LEU A 203 -2.89 17.83 4.66
C LEU A 203 -4.24 18.41 5.07
N ASN A 204 -5.24 17.57 5.22
CA ASN A 204 -6.52 17.86 5.83
C ASN A 204 -6.61 17.09 7.15
N ILE A 205 -6.88 17.77 8.23
CA ILE A 205 -7.22 17.13 9.51
C ILE A 205 -8.73 16.87 9.47
N LEU A 206 -9.10 15.65 9.83
CA LEU A 206 -10.47 15.20 9.87
C LEU A 206 -11.11 15.51 11.23
N GLU A 207 -12.43 15.70 11.21
CA GLU A 207 -13.24 15.71 12.41
C GLU A 207 -13.08 14.40 13.19
N PRO A 208 -13.14 14.44 14.53
CA PRO A 208 -13.10 13.22 15.35
C PRO A 208 -14.18 12.21 14.93
N GLU A 209 -13.89 10.92 15.08
CA GLU A 209 -14.78 9.80 14.76
C GLU A 209 -15.13 9.65 13.27
N THR A 210 -14.42 10.30 12.37
CA THR A 210 -14.67 10.22 10.92
C THR A 210 -14.57 8.79 10.39
N TYR A 211 -13.55 8.01 10.80
CA TYR A 211 -13.43 6.63 10.33
C TYR A 211 -14.49 5.71 10.92
N SER A 212 -14.94 5.96 12.15
CA SER A 212 -16.08 5.26 12.74
C SER A 212 -17.35 5.52 11.95
N LEU A 213 -17.62 6.80 11.65
CA LEU A 213 -18.77 7.22 10.84
C LEU A 213 -18.73 6.63 9.42
N TYR A 214 -17.56 6.58 8.79
CA TYR A 214 -17.41 5.94 7.48
C TYR A 214 -17.73 4.45 7.53
N ARG A 215 -17.24 3.76 8.55
CA ARG A 215 -17.54 2.34 8.78
C ARG A 215 -19.03 2.10 8.93
N ASP A 216 -19.71 2.89 9.75
CA ASP A 216 -21.17 2.78 9.96
C ASP A 216 -21.94 3.03 8.66
N LEU A 217 -21.55 4.03 7.89
CA LEU A 217 -22.11 4.30 6.56
C LEU A 217 -21.99 3.09 5.63
N MET A 218 -20.84 2.38 5.63
CA MET A 218 -20.64 1.21 4.80
C MET A 218 -21.49 0.02 5.28
N ILE A 219 -21.63 -0.17 6.59
CA ILE A 219 -22.53 -1.18 7.17
C ILE A 219 -23.99 -0.90 6.78
N MET A 220 -24.44 0.33 6.88
CA MET A 220 -25.78 0.74 6.43
C MET A 220 -26.02 0.50 4.94
N LYS A 221 -24.96 0.51 4.13
CA LYS A 221 -25.01 0.15 2.69
C LYS A 221 -24.97 -1.37 2.44
N GLY A 222 -24.97 -2.19 3.48
CA GLY A 222 -25.05 -3.65 3.38
C GLY A 222 -23.70 -4.36 3.34
N ILE A 223 -22.58 -3.69 3.60
CA ILE A 223 -21.28 -4.34 3.67
C ILE A 223 -21.13 -5.00 5.05
N ALA A 224 -20.83 -6.31 5.06
CA ALA A 224 -20.63 -7.02 6.31
C ALA A 224 -19.42 -6.45 7.09
N PRO A 225 -19.52 -6.25 8.42
CA PRO A 225 -18.44 -5.64 9.22
C PRO A 225 -17.08 -6.33 9.07
N ALA A 226 -17.06 -7.66 8.89
CA ALA A 226 -15.85 -8.45 8.70
C ALA A 226 -15.18 -8.25 7.32
N GLN A 227 -15.88 -7.65 6.36
CA GLN A 227 -15.36 -7.37 5.02
C GLN A 227 -14.88 -5.92 4.86
N LEU A 228 -15.14 -5.07 5.85
CA LEU A 228 -14.72 -3.69 5.81
C LEU A 228 -13.20 -3.59 6.01
N LYS A 229 -12.53 -3.04 5.00
CA LYS A 229 -11.10 -2.71 5.07
C LYS A 229 -10.93 -1.21 5.22
N PRO A 230 -9.88 -0.75 5.90
CA PRO A 230 -9.51 0.66 5.92
C PRO A 230 -9.37 1.23 4.50
N VAL A 231 -9.79 2.47 4.31
CA VAL A 231 -9.68 3.16 3.01
C VAL A 231 -8.47 4.08 3.05
N HIS A 232 -7.31 3.57 2.65
CA HIS A 232 -6.09 4.38 2.61
C HIS A 232 -5.89 5.14 1.30
N ILE A 233 -6.65 4.77 0.25
CA ILE A 233 -6.62 5.46 -1.05
C ILE A 233 -8.05 5.70 -1.51
N ILE A 234 -8.41 6.94 -1.79
CA ILE A 234 -9.71 7.33 -2.36
C ILE A 234 -9.74 6.91 -3.83
N ARG A 235 -10.75 6.11 -4.19
CA ARG A 235 -10.89 5.53 -5.54
C ARG A 235 -12.21 5.85 -6.22
N ASN A 236 -13.17 6.39 -5.48
CA ASN A 236 -14.50 6.70 -6.03
C ASN A 236 -15.06 7.99 -5.44
N GLU A 237 -16.07 8.50 -6.12
CA GLU A 237 -16.67 9.78 -5.78
C GLU A 237 -17.40 9.80 -4.42
N LEU A 238 -17.93 8.65 -3.97
CA LEU A 238 -18.53 8.54 -2.64
C LEU A 238 -17.48 8.77 -1.54
N GLN A 239 -16.36 8.07 -1.63
CA GLN A 239 -15.24 8.24 -0.71
C GLN A 239 -14.73 9.69 -0.73
N ARG A 240 -14.52 10.22 -1.95
CA ARG A 240 -14.08 11.60 -2.13
C ARG A 240 -15.02 12.58 -1.41
N LYS A 241 -16.31 12.56 -1.73
CA LYS A 241 -17.30 13.45 -1.08
C LYS A 241 -17.32 13.28 0.42
N PHE A 242 -17.26 12.04 0.91
CA PHE A 242 -17.29 11.78 2.34
C PHE A 242 -16.09 12.43 3.04
N PHE A 243 -14.86 12.06 2.67
CA PHE A 243 -13.66 12.56 3.36
C PHE A 243 -13.49 14.08 3.23
N PHE A 244 -13.83 14.66 2.08
CA PHE A 244 -13.82 16.12 1.94
C PHE A 244 -14.85 16.82 2.81
N SER A 245 -16.03 16.22 3.04
CA SER A 245 -17.07 16.80 3.91
C SER A 245 -16.73 16.73 5.41
N GLN A 246 -15.81 15.86 5.81
CA GLN A 246 -15.41 15.65 7.21
C GLN A 246 -14.09 16.37 7.54
N THR A 247 -13.69 17.33 6.74
CA THR A 247 -12.44 18.07 6.96
C THR A 247 -12.68 19.23 7.91
N GLU A 248 -12.06 19.19 9.09
CA GLU A 248 -12.06 20.27 10.07
C GLU A 248 -11.32 21.51 9.51
N TYR A 249 -10.09 21.28 9.03
CA TYR A 249 -9.32 22.32 8.34
C TYR A 249 -8.26 21.73 7.41
N GLY A 250 -7.97 22.44 6.32
CA GLY A 250 -6.95 22.06 5.34
C GLY A 250 -5.70 22.95 5.44
N VAL A 251 -4.53 22.33 5.31
CA VAL A 251 -3.24 23.05 5.34
C VAL A 251 -2.52 22.88 4.01
N GLU A 252 -2.30 24.03 3.36
CA GLU A 252 -1.45 24.13 2.16
C GLU A 252 -0.20 24.95 2.48
N LEU A 253 0.92 24.64 1.80
CA LEU A 253 2.03 25.60 1.78
C LEU A 253 1.61 26.79 0.92
N VAL A 254 1.47 27.93 1.55
CA VAL A 254 1.54 29.19 0.85
C VAL A 254 3.01 29.40 0.48
N LYS A 255 3.32 29.52 -0.81
CA LYS A 255 4.65 29.84 -1.31
C LYS A 255 5.10 31.20 -0.81
#